data_d915de3be0a24a6b9fe0f6d2e3f2a24b
#
_entry.id   d915de3be0a24a6b9fe0f6d2e3f2a24b
#
_cell.length_a   1.000
_cell.length_b   1.000
_cell.length_c   1.000
_cell.angle_alpha   90.00
_cell.angle_beta   90.00
_cell.angle_gamma   90.00
#
_symmetry.space_group_name_H-M   'P 1'
#
loop_
_entity.id
_entity.type
_entity.pdbx_description
1 polymer ?
#
loop_
_entity_poly.entity_id
_entity_poly.type
_entity_poly.pdbx_seq_one_letter_code
_entity_poly.pdbx_strand_id
1 'polypeptide(L)'
;GKSTENTTSERASKELIYERNNYETPFHDDLLTAKRSVIIAVPKVKFKYKTALITTLTDLLHNGLEIAVHIKEDGHNEAALTNAGIYVNTNTEQTLQCAIIDNSIVWYGNINFFGFTAPTANIIRIPDPKIAQQFTHTLTPKPKQ
;
A
#
# COMPACT_ATOMS: atom_id res chain seq x y z
N GLY A 1 14.05 -22.81 15.88
CA GLY A 1 13.10 -23.81 16.22
C GLY A 1 11.87 -23.79 15.35
N LYS A 2 10.92 -24.61 15.72
CA LYS A 2 9.66 -24.74 14.97
C LYS A 2 8.91 -23.42 14.84
N SER A 3 8.95 -22.55 15.83
CA SER A 3 8.26 -21.27 15.78
C SER A 3 8.82 -20.35 14.71
N THR A 4 10.13 -20.35 14.50
CA THR A 4 10.76 -19.55 13.45
C THR A 4 10.40 -20.09 12.07
N GLU A 5 10.45 -21.40 11.90
CA GLU A 5 10.04 -22.04 10.65
C GLU A 5 8.58 -21.79 10.34
N ASN A 6 7.71 -21.90 11.35
CA ASN A 6 6.29 -21.67 11.19
C ASN A 6 6.00 -20.23 10.77
N THR A 7 6.67 -19.24 11.36
CA THR A 7 6.50 -17.85 10.99
C THR A 7 6.88 -17.60 9.53
N THR A 8 8.02 -18.16 9.10
CA THR A 8 8.46 -18.06 7.71
C THR A 8 7.49 -18.76 6.77
N SER A 9 7.03 -19.95 7.16
CA SER A 9 6.04 -20.72 6.39
C SER A 9 4.71 -19.98 6.28
N GLU A 10 4.24 -19.36 7.36
CA GLU A 10 3.01 -18.60 7.34
C GLU A 10 3.08 -17.42 6.37
N ARG A 11 4.19 -16.70 6.33
CA ARG A 11 4.39 -15.63 5.35
C ARG A 11 4.43 -16.15 3.93
N ALA A 12 5.17 -17.25 3.72
CA ALA A 12 5.30 -17.85 2.41
C ALA A 12 3.99 -18.50 1.95
N SER A 13 3.14 -18.95 2.90
CA SER A 13 1.91 -19.66 2.60
C SER A 13 0.70 -18.74 2.47
N LYS A 14 0.85 -17.41 2.64
CA LYS A 14 -0.25 -16.50 2.38
C LYS A 14 -0.72 -16.67 0.95
N GLU A 15 -2.02 -16.67 0.76
CA GLU A 15 -2.57 -16.76 -0.57
C GLU A 15 -2.07 -15.62 -1.43
N LEU A 16 -2.07 -15.82 -2.75
CA LEU A 16 -1.62 -14.80 -3.69
C LEU A 16 -2.78 -13.95 -4.21
N ILE A 17 -3.98 -14.53 -4.25
CA ILE A 17 -5.15 -13.83 -4.81
C ILE A 17 -6.19 -13.63 -3.71
N TYR A 18 -6.68 -12.41 -3.59
CA TYR A 18 -7.65 -12.02 -2.58
C TYR A 18 -8.82 -11.29 -3.21
N GLU A 19 -9.90 -11.21 -2.46
CA GLU A 19 -11.10 -10.47 -2.82
C GLU A 19 -11.34 -9.34 -1.83
N ARG A 20 -12.35 -8.52 -2.11
CA ARG A 20 -12.70 -7.37 -1.29
C ARG A 20 -12.86 -7.71 0.20
N ASN A 21 -13.47 -8.86 0.49
CA ASN A 21 -13.85 -9.21 1.85
C ASN A 21 -12.80 -9.99 2.63
N ASN A 22 -11.66 -10.32 2.02
CA ASN A 22 -10.64 -11.11 2.74
C ASN A 22 -9.22 -10.57 2.60
N TYR A 23 -8.99 -9.46 1.91
CA TYR A 23 -7.63 -8.95 1.74
C TYR A 23 -7.16 -8.09 2.91
N GLU A 24 -8.08 -7.43 3.62
CA GLU A 24 -7.70 -6.39 4.59
C GLU A 24 -6.85 -6.92 5.74
N THR A 25 -7.20 -8.08 6.30
CA THR A 25 -6.44 -8.65 7.41
C THR A 25 -5.01 -9.01 7.00
N PRO A 26 -4.77 -9.79 5.94
CA PRO A 26 -3.39 -10.07 5.54
C PRO A 26 -2.64 -8.84 5.06
N PHE A 27 -3.32 -7.88 4.44
CA PHE A 27 -2.71 -6.61 4.06
C PHE A 27 -2.25 -5.83 5.30
N HIS A 28 -3.11 -5.72 6.29
CA HIS A 28 -2.77 -5.05 7.55
C HIS A 28 -1.62 -5.75 8.26
N ASP A 29 -1.61 -7.09 8.26
CA ASP A 29 -0.50 -7.85 8.84
C ASP A 29 0.83 -7.51 8.14
N ASP A 30 0.84 -7.40 6.82
CA ASP A 30 2.02 -6.99 6.10
C ASP A 30 2.47 -5.56 6.49
N LEU A 31 1.51 -4.64 6.62
CA LEU A 31 1.84 -3.28 7.07
C LEU A 31 2.50 -3.28 8.45
N LEU A 32 2.01 -4.10 9.37
CA LEU A 32 2.58 -4.17 10.72
C LEU A 32 3.99 -4.74 10.74
N THR A 33 4.37 -5.49 9.71
CA THR A 33 5.75 -6.02 9.60
C THR A 33 6.69 -5.07 8.87
N ALA A 34 6.18 -3.97 8.34
CA ALA A 34 7.00 -3.02 7.58
C ALA A 34 8.06 -2.38 8.46
N LYS A 35 9.27 -2.22 7.93
CA LYS A 35 10.43 -1.68 8.65
C LYS A 35 11.08 -0.49 7.96
N ARG A 36 10.80 -0.26 6.70
CA ARG A 36 11.48 0.78 5.92
C ARG A 36 10.51 1.76 5.26
N SER A 37 9.57 1.24 4.48
CA SER A 37 8.73 2.11 3.67
C SER A 37 7.41 1.47 3.31
N VAL A 38 6.42 2.32 3.09
CA VAL A 38 5.14 1.93 2.49
C VAL A 38 4.80 2.97 1.43
N ILE A 39 4.52 2.48 0.23
CA ILE A 39 4.08 3.33 -0.88
C ILE A 39 2.71 2.83 -1.31
N ILE A 40 1.72 3.72 -1.37
CA ILE A 40 0.38 3.37 -1.80
C ILE A 40 0.01 4.25 -2.99
N ALA A 41 -0.45 3.62 -4.06
CA ALA A 41 -0.91 4.31 -5.26
C ALA A 41 -2.39 4.03 -5.47
N VAL A 42 -3.18 5.09 -5.56
CA VAL A 42 -4.63 5.01 -5.74
C VAL A 42 -5.08 6.13 -6.67
N PRO A 43 -6.24 5.98 -7.33
CA PRO A 43 -6.73 7.06 -8.18
C PRO A 43 -7.09 8.32 -7.39
N LYS A 44 -7.72 8.14 -6.25
CA LYS A 44 -8.27 9.23 -5.46
C LYS A 44 -8.44 8.78 -4.01
N VAL A 45 -8.22 9.67 -3.07
CA VAL A 45 -8.35 9.36 -1.64
C VAL A 45 -9.76 9.70 -1.16
N LYS A 46 -10.44 8.72 -0.58
CA LYS A 46 -11.77 8.85 0.01
C LYS A 46 -11.76 8.31 1.42
N PHE A 47 -11.66 9.18 2.40
CA PHE A 47 -11.40 8.80 3.79
C PHE A 47 -12.56 8.20 4.55
N LYS A 48 -13.76 8.41 4.12
CA LYS A 48 -14.95 8.10 4.92
C LYS A 48 -14.94 6.69 5.51
N TYR A 49 -14.20 5.77 4.89
CA TYR A 49 -14.22 4.36 5.29
C TYR A 49 -12.86 3.78 5.66
N LYS A 50 -11.79 4.60 5.70
CA LYS A 50 -10.42 4.09 5.83
C LYS A 50 -9.59 4.75 6.92
N THR A 51 -10.23 5.23 7.98
CA THR A 51 -9.55 5.86 9.11
C THR A 51 -8.53 4.94 9.77
N ALA A 52 -8.83 3.63 9.85
CA ALA A 52 -7.91 2.66 10.44
C ALA A 52 -6.60 2.56 9.66
N LEU A 53 -6.68 2.61 8.33
CA LEU A 53 -5.47 2.59 7.49
C LEU A 53 -4.61 3.83 7.77
N ILE A 54 -5.23 5.00 7.84
CA ILE A 54 -4.50 6.24 8.11
C ILE A 54 -3.83 6.19 9.47
N THR A 55 -4.51 5.67 10.49
CA THR A 55 -3.93 5.51 11.82
C THR A 55 -2.71 4.59 11.77
N THR A 56 -2.82 3.46 11.07
CA THR A 56 -1.69 2.53 10.91
C THR A 56 -0.52 3.20 10.22
N LEU A 57 -0.76 3.91 9.12
CA LEU A 57 0.30 4.61 8.39
C LEU A 57 0.95 5.71 9.24
N THR A 58 0.16 6.43 10.00
CA THR A 58 0.67 7.47 10.91
C THR A 58 1.56 6.87 11.97
N ASP A 59 1.17 5.73 12.55
CA ASP A 59 1.99 5.03 13.54
C ASP A 59 3.32 4.57 12.93
N LEU A 60 3.28 4.03 11.71
CA LEU A 60 4.50 3.63 11.01
C LEU A 60 5.40 4.84 10.75
N LEU A 61 4.82 5.96 10.35
CA LEU A 61 5.57 7.18 10.12
C LEU A 61 6.26 7.64 11.40
N HIS A 62 5.57 7.61 12.53
CA HIS A 62 6.14 7.97 13.83
C HIS A 62 7.25 7.02 14.25
N ASN A 63 7.23 5.78 13.75
CA ASN A 63 8.30 4.81 13.99
C ASN A 63 9.46 4.95 13.01
N GLY A 64 9.46 5.99 12.19
CA GLY A 64 10.59 6.32 11.31
C GLY A 64 10.51 5.77 9.91
N LEU A 65 9.39 5.14 9.53
CA LEU A 65 9.24 4.63 8.16
C LEU A 65 8.97 5.79 7.19
N GLU A 66 9.37 5.59 5.95
CA GLU A 66 9.02 6.49 4.85
C GLU A 66 7.66 6.06 4.30
N ILE A 67 6.70 6.99 4.30
CA ILE A 67 5.35 6.72 3.82
C ILE A 67 5.03 7.70 2.70
N ALA A 68 4.63 7.17 1.56
CA ALA A 68 4.25 7.98 0.40
C ALA A 68 2.94 7.49 -0.20
N VAL A 69 2.11 8.43 -0.63
CA VAL A 69 0.87 8.13 -1.33
C VAL A 69 0.89 8.84 -2.68
N HIS A 70 0.65 8.08 -3.74
CA HIS A 70 0.58 8.60 -5.10
C HIS A 70 -0.87 8.57 -5.55
N ILE A 71 -1.38 9.69 -6.01
CA ILE A 71 -2.77 9.81 -6.47
C ILE A 71 -2.81 10.35 -7.89
N LYS A 72 -3.88 10.04 -8.60
CA LYS A 72 -4.09 10.55 -9.94
C LYS A 72 -4.73 11.93 -9.94
N GLU A 73 -5.68 12.14 -9.02
CA GLU A 73 -6.40 13.41 -8.94
C GLU A 73 -6.77 13.74 -7.49
N ASP A 74 -6.90 15.03 -7.23
CA ASP A 74 -7.27 15.52 -5.91
C ASP A 74 -8.72 15.17 -5.60
N GLY A 75 -8.96 14.60 -4.42
CA GLY A 75 -10.29 14.24 -3.96
C GLY A 75 -10.78 15.05 -2.77
N HIS A 76 -10.09 16.14 -2.42
CA HIS A 76 -10.37 17.00 -1.27
C HIS A 76 -10.07 16.35 0.09
N ASN A 77 -9.50 15.15 0.09
CA ASN A 77 -9.20 14.41 1.32
C ASN A 77 -7.70 14.26 1.58
N GLU A 78 -6.86 14.73 0.68
CA GLU A 78 -5.41 14.59 0.78
C GLU A 78 -4.83 15.35 1.97
N ALA A 79 -5.51 16.42 2.40
CA ALA A 79 -5.04 17.23 3.52
C ALA A 79 -4.88 16.40 4.80
N ALA A 80 -5.73 15.41 5.02
CA ALA A 80 -5.59 14.56 6.20
C ALA A 80 -4.30 13.75 6.16
N LEU A 81 -3.84 13.35 4.97
CA LEU A 81 -2.56 12.66 4.81
C LEU A 81 -1.39 13.62 5.03
N THR A 82 -1.41 14.77 4.38
CA THR A 82 -0.32 15.75 4.51
C THR A 82 -0.24 16.31 5.91
N ASN A 83 -1.38 16.53 6.57
CA ASN A 83 -1.40 16.98 7.96
C ASN A 83 -0.81 15.93 8.91
N ALA A 84 -0.91 14.65 8.57
CA ALA A 84 -0.29 13.57 9.33
C ALA A 84 1.22 13.45 9.04
N GLY A 85 1.75 14.20 8.10
CA GLY A 85 3.16 14.14 7.70
C GLY A 85 3.44 13.17 6.56
N ILE A 86 2.42 12.63 5.93
CA ILE A 86 2.58 11.67 4.83
C ILE A 86 2.79 12.43 3.54
N TYR A 87 3.81 12.04 2.77
CA TYR A 87 4.08 12.62 1.47
C TYR A 87 3.00 12.20 0.47
N VAL A 88 2.42 13.18 -0.23
CA VAL A 88 1.41 12.92 -1.26
C VAL A 88 1.90 13.50 -2.58
N ASN A 89 1.92 12.67 -3.62
CA ASN A 89 2.29 13.07 -4.97
C ASN A 89 1.08 12.91 -5.89
N THR A 90 0.70 13.98 -6.57
CA THR A 90 -0.40 13.97 -7.53
C THR A 90 0.16 13.95 -8.95
N ASN A 91 -0.25 12.98 -9.74
CA ASN A 91 0.16 12.84 -11.14
C ASN A 91 -1.02 12.34 -11.96
N THR A 92 -1.51 13.18 -12.87
CA THR A 92 -2.68 12.84 -13.69
C THR A 92 -2.46 11.63 -14.60
N GLU A 93 -1.20 11.26 -14.86
CA GLU A 93 -0.87 10.08 -15.66
C GLU A 93 -0.71 8.81 -14.82
N GLN A 94 -0.82 8.92 -13.50
CA GLN A 94 -0.69 7.78 -12.60
C GLN A 94 -1.90 6.86 -12.78
N THR A 95 -1.65 5.58 -13.10
CA THR A 95 -2.71 4.60 -13.35
C THR A 95 -2.64 3.37 -12.46
N LEU A 96 -1.58 3.25 -11.66
CA LEU A 96 -1.42 2.07 -10.81
C LEU A 96 -2.31 2.13 -9.58
N GLN A 97 -2.82 0.98 -9.19
CA GLN A 97 -3.49 0.79 -7.91
C GLN A 97 -2.73 -0.31 -7.19
N CYS A 98 -1.91 0.08 -6.24
CA CYS A 98 -1.03 -0.87 -5.56
C CYS A 98 -0.59 -0.35 -4.20
N ALA A 99 -0.03 -1.26 -3.40
CA ALA A 99 0.69 -0.92 -2.19
C ALA A 99 2.01 -1.68 -2.20
N ILE A 100 3.10 -1.01 -1.87
CA ILE A 100 4.43 -1.59 -1.88
C ILE A 100 5.00 -1.47 -0.47
N ILE A 101 5.34 -2.60 0.12
CA ILE A 101 5.81 -2.66 1.51
C ILE A 101 7.27 -3.07 1.51
N ASP A 102 8.13 -2.22 2.10
CA ASP A 102 9.57 -2.45 2.24
C ASP A 102 10.27 -2.74 0.90
N ASN A 103 9.70 -2.24 -0.20
CA ASN A 103 10.24 -2.51 -1.54
C ASN A 103 10.40 -4.01 -1.79
N SER A 104 9.59 -4.82 -1.14
CA SER A 104 9.69 -6.28 -1.15
C SER A 104 8.38 -7.00 -1.44
N ILE A 105 7.25 -6.41 -1.08
CA ILE A 105 5.93 -7.02 -1.26
C ILE A 105 5.04 -6.01 -1.98
N VAL A 106 4.34 -6.48 -3.00
CA VAL A 106 3.37 -5.65 -3.73
C VAL A 106 1.97 -6.24 -3.56
N TRP A 107 1.02 -5.37 -3.22
CA TRP A 107 -0.41 -5.66 -3.32
C TRP A 107 -0.93 -4.90 -4.53
N TYR A 108 -1.40 -5.62 -5.54
CA TYR A 108 -1.75 -5.05 -6.84
C TYR A 108 -3.09 -5.57 -7.34
N GLY A 109 -3.95 -4.67 -7.77
CA GLY A 109 -5.24 -5.05 -8.33
C GLY A 109 -6.17 -3.86 -8.46
N ASN A 110 -7.44 -4.12 -8.76
CA ASN A 110 -8.44 -3.06 -8.93
C ASN A 110 -9.11 -2.70 -7.61
N ILE A 111 -8.28 -2.44 -6.59
CA ILE A 111 -8.71 -2.04 -5.25
C ILE A 111 -8.18 -0.64 -4.96
N ASN A 112 -9.05 0.24 -4.49
CA ASN A 112 -8.63 1.52 -3.95
C ASN A 112 -8.49 1.38 -2.42
N PHE A 113 -7.24 1.36 -1.95
CA PHE A 113 -6.95 1.19 -0.52
C PHE A 113 -7.56 2.32 0.35
N PHE A 114 -7.77 3.49 -0.24
CA PHE A 114 -8.35 4.66 0.45
C PHE A 114 -9.76 4.98 -0.03
N GLY A 115 -10.48 4.00 -0.53
CA GLY A 115 -11.79 4.24 -1.05
C GLY A 115 -12.69 3.03 -1.05
N PHE A 116 -13.76 3.14 -1.81
CA PHE A 116 -14.69 2.05 -1.99
C PHE A 116 -14.10 0.99 -2.91
N THR A 117 -14.27 -0.27 -2.52
CA THR A 117 -13.83 -1.42 -3.33
C THR A 117 -15.05 -2.14 -3.88
N ALA A 118 -15.10 -2.32 -5.20
CA ALA A 118 -16.20 -3.01 -5.85
C ALA A 118 -16.26 -4.48 -5.41
N PRO A 119 -17.48 -5.07 -5.34
CA PRO A 119 -17.60 -6.48 -4.96
C PRO A 119 -16.83 -7.46 -5.86
N THR A 120 -16.61 -7.08 -7.12
CA THR A 120 -15.91 -7.91 -8.10
C THR A 120 -14.40 -7.68 -8.11
N ALA A 121 -13.89 -6.84 -7.22
CA ALA A 121 -12.48 -6.52 -7.21
C ALA A 121 -11.64 -7.70 -6.73
N ASN A 122 -10.46 -7.84 -7.34
CA ASN A 122 -9.46 -8.80 -6.92
C ASN A 122 -8.15 -8.07 -6.69
N ILE A 123 -7.33 -8.61 -5.79
CA ILE A 123 -6.02 -8.09 -5.52
C ILE A 123 -5.04 -9.25 -5.35
N ILE A 124 -3.84 -9.07 -5.90
CA ILE A 124 -2.79 -10.07 -5.85
C ILE A 124 -1.70 -9.58 -4.90
N ARG A 125 -1.23 -10.47 -4.03
CA ARG A 125 -0.08 -10.24 -3.17
C ARG A 125 1.15 -10.85 -3.83
N ILE A 126 2.16 -10.05 -4.10
CA ILE A 126 3.37 -10.48 -4.80
C ILE A 126 4.58 -10.25 -3.89
N PRO A 127 5.05 -11.29 -3.15
CA PRO A 127 6.19 -11.15 -2.26
C PRO A 127 7.51 -11.35 -3.01
N ASP A 128 7.78 -10.49 -3.97
CA ASP A 128 8.96 -10.55 -4.83
C ASP A 128 9.64 -9.19 -4.87
N PRO A 129 10.83 -9.05 -4.25
CA PRO A 129 11.53 -7.76 -4.23
C PRO A 129 11.84 -7.20 -5.61
N LYS A 130 12.11 -8.04 -6.59
CA LYS A 130 12.41 -7.57 -7.95
C LYS A 130 11.19 -6.89 -8.57
N ILE A 131 10.02 -7.49 -8.38
CA ILE A 131 8.78 -6.92 -8.88
C ILE A 131 8.43 -5.66 -8.09
N ALA A 132 8.59 -5.70 -6.76
CA ALA A 132 8.33 -4.52 -5.93
C ALA A 132 9.18 -3.33 -6.36
N GLN A 133 10.45 -3.56 -6.67
CA GLN A 133 11.35 -2.49 -7.12
C GLN A 133 10.94 -1.92 -8.46
N GLN A 134 10.40 -2.72 -9.36
CA GLN A 134 9.88 -2.23 -10.63
C GLN A 134 8.66 -1.33 -10.41
N PHE A 135 7.77 -1.70 -9.52
CA PHE A 135 6.62 -0.86 -9.16
C PHE A 135 7.08 0.46 -8.55
N THR A 136 8.00 0.39 -7.60
CA THR A 136 8.56 1.59 -6.96
C THR A 136 9.19 2.52 -8.00
N HIS A 137 9.97 1.95 -8.91
CA HIS A 137 10.61 2.72 -9.97
C HIS A 137 9.58 3.42 -10.87
N THR A 138 8.50 2.72 -11.22
CA THR A 138 7.43 3.28 -12.03
C THR A 138 6.77 4.48 -11.35
N LEU A 139 6.61 4.42 -10.03
CA LEU A 139 5.98 5.50 -9.26
C LEU A 139 6.94 6.63 -8.93
N THR A 140 8.24 6.40 -8.97
CA THR A 140 9.22 7.43 -8.66
C THR A 140 9.16 8.53 -9.72
N PRO A 141 9.01 9.80 -9.33
CA PRO A 141 8.98 10.88 -10.31
C PRO A 141 10.29 10.94 -11.10
N LYS A 142 10.16 11.09 -12.43
CA LYS A 142 11.32 11.20 -13.29
C LYS A 142 11.88 12.62 -13.19
N PRO A 143 13.22 12.77 -13.21
CA PRO A 143 13.79 14.12 -13.21
C PRO A 143 13.36 14.88 -14.47
N LYS A 144 13.08 16.15 -14.29
CA LYS A 144 12.79 17.03 -15.42
C LYS A 144 14.07 17.25 -16.23
N GLN A 145 13.92 17.11 -17.51
CA GLN A 145 15.03 17.38 -18.43
C GLN A 145 15.01 18.83 -18.88
#